data_acc0b6d1735a57ebbffa1787facb00b6
#
_entry.id   acc0b6d1735a57ebbffa1787facb00b6
#
_cell.length_a   1.000
_cell.length_b   1.000
_cell.length_c   1.000
_cell.angle_alpha   90.00
_cell.angle_beta   90.00
_cell.angle_gamma   90.00
#
_symmetry.space_group_name_H-M   'P 1'
#
loop_
_entity.id
_entity.type
_entity.pdbx_description
1 polymer ?
#
loop_
_entity_poly.entity_id
_entity_poly.type
_entity_poly.pdbx_seq_one_letter_code
_entity_poly.pdbx_strand_id
1 'polypeptide(L)'
;SSSAASDVYKRQAVGIPPKLRINGKLTEVEVPALSPADAAEAIGSTMKDRHKAILQDRGEVDFSFDSPETGRFRVNVFMDKGNMAAAYRRVETQIPRPDQLGIPREVVELYKRKRGLVLVTGPTGSGKSTTLASIINKANENLTDHIITLEDPIEYIHHHNKAIVNQREVGMDTLSYANALRAALREDPDIILVGEMRDLETISTAITAAETGHLVFSTLHLSLIHI
;
A
#
# COMPACT_ATOMS: atom_id res chain seq x y z
N SER A 1 -4.84 -9.00 -22.41
CA SER A 1 -4.58 -9.92 -21.29
C SER A 1 -3.81 -9.14 -20.26
N SER A 2 -4.50 -8.73 -19.18
CA SER A 2 -3.91 -8.11 -18.02
C SER A 2 -2.81 -9.02 -17.48
N SER A 3 -1.57 -8.50 -17.45
CA SER A 3 -0.52 -9.10 -16.67
C SER A 3 -0.97 -9.05 -15.20
N ALA A 4 -1.50 -10.15 -14.71
CA ALA A 4 -1.66 -10.35 -13.29
C ALA A 4 -0.23 -10.27 -12.72
N ALA A 5 0.09 -9.16 -12.06
CA ALA A 5 1.24 -9.09 -11.19
C ALA A 5 1.16 -10.32 -10.30
N SER A 6 2.22 -11.13 -10.29
CA SER A 6 2.24 -12.37 -9.55
C SER A 6 2.18 -12.00 -8.08
N ASP A 7 0.99 -12.04 -7.50
CA ASP A 7 0.80 -11.91 -6.06
C ASP A 7 1.54 -13.07 -5.38
N VAL A 8 2.79 -12.84 -5.02
CA VAL A 8 3.59 -13.82 -4.29
C VAL A 8 3.30 -13.61 -2.81
N TYR A 9 2.43 -14.45 -2.28
CA TYR A 9 2.18 -14.56 -0.85
C TYR A 9 2.97 -15.75 -0.29
N LYS A 10 3.80 -15.52 0.70
CA LYS A 10 4.40 -16.58 1.51
C LYS A 10 3.58 -16.75 2.78
N ARG A 11 3.15 -17.97 3.08
CA ARG A 11 2.51 -18.33 4.34
C ARG A 11 3.39 -19.28 5.12
N GLN A 12 3.59 -18.98 6.39
CA GLN A 12 4.35 -19.80 7.33
C GLN A 12 3.42 -20.16 8.48
N ALA A 13 3.28 -21.45 8.75
CA ALA A 13 2.57 -21.99 9.90
C ALA A 13 3.29 -23.24 10.40
N VAL A 14 3.15 -23.55 11.68
CA VAL A 14 3.74 -24.73 12.30
C VAL A 14 3.15 -26.01 11.75
N GLY A 15 3.96 -27.05 11.59
CA GLY A 15 3.56 -28.39 11.15
C GLY A 15 3.40 -28.57 9.64
N ILE A 16 3.66 -27.54 8.84
CA ILE A 16 3.65 -27.62 7.38
C ILE A 16 4.87 -26.90 6.78
N PRO A 17 5.32 -27.30 5.58
CA PRO A 17 6.27 -26.51 4.83
C PRO A 17 5.72 -25.10 4.52
N PRO A 18 6.56 -24.07 4.45
CA PRO A 18 6.13 -22.77 3.95
C PRO A 18 5.46 -22.89 2.58
N LYS A 19 4.39 -22.14 2.36
CA LYS A 19 3.64 -22.15 1.10
C LYS A 19 3.73 -20.81 0.42
N LEU A 20 3.92 -20.83 -0.89
CA LEU A 20 3.83 -19.66 -1.76
C LEU A 20 2.50 -19.69 -2.50
N ARG A 21 1.82 -18.55 -2.57
CA ARG A 21 0.69 -18.38 -3.48
C ARG A 21 1.20 -17.75 -4.78
N ILE A 22 1.17 -18.50 -5.85
CA ILE A 22 1.60 -18.06 -7.18
C ILE A 22 0.39 -18.20 -8.10
N ASN A 23 -0.02 -17.12 -8.76
CA ASN A 23 -1.19 -17.10 -9.65
C ASN A 23 -2.46 -17.71 -9.01
N GLY A 24 -2.70 -17.38 -7.75
CA GLY A 24 -3.86 -17.85 -6.99
C GLY A 24 -3.74 -19.25 -6.39
N LYS A 25 -2.75 -20.06 -6.78
CA LYS A 25 -2.53 -21.43 -6.27
C LYS A 25 -1.48 -21.45 -5.17
N LEU A 26 -1.74 -22.24 -4.10
CA LEU A 26 -0.76 -22.49 -3.05
C LEU A 26 0.17 -23.61 -3.49
N THR A 27 1.46 -23.31 -3.54
CA THR A 27 2.54 -24.25 -3.86
C THR A 27 3.43 -24.39 -2.63
N GLU A 28 3.78 -25.62 -2.28
CA GLU A 28 4.72 -25.88 -1.18
C GLU A 28 6.16 -25.55 -1.60
N VAL A 29 6.93 -25.02 -0.65
CA VAL A 29 8.37 -24.88 -0.82
C VAL A 29 9.01 -26.19 -0.42
N GLU A 30 10.00 -26.65 -1.19
CA GLU A 30 10.73 -27.91 -0.92
C GLU A 30 11.68 -27.77 0.28
N VAL A 31 11.10 -27.60 1.46
CA VAL A 31 11.80 -27.55 2.74
C VAL A 31 10.99 -28.34 3.77
N PRO A 32 11.60 -28.81 4.87
CA PRO A 32 10.87 -29.50 5.93
C PRO A 32 9.72 -28.67 6.52
N ALA A 33 8.74 -29.35 7.10
CA ALA A 33 7.71 -28.70 7.90
C ALA A 33 8.35 -27.92 9.06
N LEU A 34 7.84 -26.70 9.31
CA LEU A 34 8.38 -25.87 10.37
C LEU A 34 7.97 -26.40 11.76
N SER A 35 8.97 -26.59 12.63
CA SER A 35 8.69 -26.76 14.05
C SER A 35 8.24 -25.44 14.70
N PRO A 36 7.64 -25.47 15.90
CA PRO A 36 7.31 -24.23 16.63
C PRO A 36 8.52 -23.30 16.83
N ALA A 37 9.69 -23.87 17.10
CA ALA A 37 10.92 -23.11 17.29
C ALA A 37 11.40 -22.47 15.98
N ASP A 38 11.43 -23.23 14.87
CA ASP A 38 11.84 -22.72 13.56
C ASP A 38 10.91 -21.61 13.07
N ALA A 39 9.59 -21.76 13.27
CA ALA A 39 8.61 -20.74 12.91
C ALA A 39 8.83 -19.46 13.74
N ALA A 40 9.01 -19.60 15.06
CA ALA A 40 9.26 -18.47 15.95
C ALA A 40 10.57 -17.73 15.60
N GLU A 41 11.64 -18.45 15.31
CA GLU A 41 12.92 -17.88 14.90
C GLU A 41 12.81 -17.16 13.55
N ALA A 42 12.30 -17.84 12.53
CA ALA A 42 12.17 -17.29 11.17
C ALA A 42 11.28 -16.05 11.13
N ILE A 43 10.11 -16.08 11.80
CA ILE A 43 9.18 -14.96 11.86
C ILE A 43 9.78 -13.85 12.74
N GLY A 44 10.30 -14.22 13.92
CA GLY A 44 10.87 -13.29 14.88
C GLY A 44 12.06 -12.50 14.33
N SER A 45 12.85 -13.06 13.40
CA SER A 45 13.96 -12.38 12.75
C SER A 45 13.53 -11.17 11.90
N THR A 46 12.29 -11.17 11.42
CA THR A 46 11.72 -10.05 10.64
C THR A 46 11.07 -8.98 11.50
N MET A 47 10.92 -9.22 12.81
CA MET A 47 10.21 -8.36 13.74
C MET A 47 11.16 -7.46 14.54
N LYS A 48 10.79 -6.18 14.68
CA LYS A 48 11.40 -5.27 15.66
C LYS A 48 10.76 -5.50 17.03
N ASP A 49 11.40 -5.04 18.11
CA ASP A 49 10.89 -5.25 19.48
C ASP A 49 9.50 -4.66 19.69
N ARG A 50 9.19 -3.50 19.08
CA ARG A 50 7.85 -2.91 19.10
C ARG A 50 6.79 -3.85 18.52
N HIS A 51 7.12 -4.61 17.44
CA HIS A 51 6.19 -5.55 16.81
C HIS A 51 5.93 -6.76 17.72
N LYS A 52 6.98 -7.24 18.42
CA LYS A 52 6.84 -8.33 19.39
C LYS A 52 5.95 -7.93 20.56
N ALA A 53 6.09 -6.69 21.05
CA ALA A 53 5.24 -6.17 22.11
C ALA A 53 3.76 -6.08 21.69
N ILE A 54 3.47 -5.60 20.46
CA ILE A 54 2.12 -5.55 19.92
C ILE A 54 1.54 -6.97 19.76
N LEU A 55 2.32 -7.91 19.24
CA LEU A 55 1.89 -9.31 19.08
C LEU A 55 1.53 -9.95 20.42
N GLN A 56 2.32 -9.68 21.48
CA GLN A 56 2.03 -10.17 22.84
C GLN A 56 0.74 -9.58 23.42
N ASP A 57 0.46 -8.30 23.14
CA ASP A 57 -0.71 -7.59 23.64
C ASP A 57 -1.99 -7.95 22.88
N ARG A 58 -1.92 -8.04 21.54
CA ARG A 58 -3.08 -8.13 20.65
C ARG A 58 -3.26 -9.48 19.98
N GLY A 59 -2.25 -10.34 19.99
CA GLY A 59 -2.26 -11.62 19.29
C GLY A 59 -2.01 -11.53 17.78
N GLU A 60 -1.90 -10.30 17.23
CA GLU A 60 -1.59 -10.05 15.83
C GLU A 60 -0.85 -8.72 15.64
N VAL A 61 -0.07 -8.60 14.57
CA VAL A 61 0.61 -7.36 14.18
C VAL A 61 0.85 -7.30 12.69
N ASP A 62 0.57 -6.13 12.09
CA ASP A 62 0.94 -5.79 10.71
C ASP A 62 2.17 -4.88 10.71
N PHE A 63 3.09 -5.11 9.78
CA PHE A 63 4.25 -4.24 9.56
C PHE A 63 4.87 -4.44 8.18
N SER A 64 5.68 -3.47 7.75
CA SER A 64 6.50 -3.61 6.55
C SER A 64 7.89 -4.13 6.90
N PHE A 65 8.39 -5.04 6.08
CA PHE A 65 9.73 -5.62 6.18
C PHE A 65 10.47 -5.44 4.85
N ASP A 66 11.65 -4.82 4.93
CA ASP A 66 12.52 -4.61 3.78
C ASP A 66 13.65 -5.64 3.79
N SER A 67 13.73 -6.43 2.72
CA SER A 67 14.82 -7.37 2.48
C SER A 67 15.72 -6.82 1.37
N PRO A 68 17.04 -6.69 1.61
CA PRO A 68 17.96 -6.18 0.60
C PRO A 68 17.97 -6.99 -0.72
N GLU A 69 17.70 -8.28 -0.63
CA GLU A 69 17.76 -9.20 -1.77
C GLU A 69 16.42 -9.33 -2.50
N THR A 70 15.32 -9.31 -1.77
CA THR A 70 14.00 -9.68 -2.31
C THR A 70 12.99 -8.54 -2.33
N GLY A 71 13.36 -7.37 -1.80
CA GLY A 71 12.54 -6.16 -1.79
C GLY A 71 11.64 -6.04 -0.56
N ARG A 72 10.60 -5.23 -0.66
CA ARG A 72 9.70 -4.90 0.45
C ARG A 72 8.54 -5.87 0.53
N PHE A 73 8.18 -6.23 1.77
CA PHE A 73 7.04 -7.07 2.09
C PHE A 73 6.13 -6.39 3.11
N ARG A 74 4.84 -6.53 2.93
CA ARG A 74 3.86 -6.40 4.00
C ARG A 74 3.77 -7.73 4.73
N VAL A 75 3.86 -7.67 6.04
CA VAL A 75 3.87 -8.85 6.91
C VAL A 75 2.73 -8.74 7.91
N ASN A 76 1.89 -9.75 7.96
CA ASN A 76 0.95 -9.95 9.06
C ASN A 76 1.42 -11.17 9.87
N VAL A 77 1.73 -10.97 11.13
CA VAL A 77 2.05 -12.04 12.09
C VAL A 77 0.90 -12.19 13.06
N PHE A 78 0.48 -13.40 13.32
CA PHE A 78 -0.63 -13.73 14.21
C PHE A 78 -0.37 -15.01 14.99
N MET A 79 -1.10 -15.17 16.09
CA MET A 79 -1.05 -16.41 16.89
C MET A 79 -2.07 -17.42 16.35
N ASP A 80 -1.62 -18.66 16.09
CA ASP A 80 -2.45 -19.81 15.72
C ASP A 80 -2.18 -20.97 16.67
N LYS A 81 -3.15 -21.34 17.50
CA LYS A 81 -3.05 -22.43 18.48
C LYS A 81 -1.82 -22.31 19.40
N GLY A 82 -1.51 -21.09 19.83
CA GLY A 82 -0.37 -20.81 20.69
C GLY A 82 0.99 -20.71 19.96
N ASN A 83 1.03 -20.84 18.65
CA ASN A 83 2.24 -20.70 17.85
C ASN A 83 2.17 -19.46 16.95
N MET A 84 3.33 -18.92 16.57
CA MET A 84 3.40 -17.85 15.59
C MET A 84 3.14 -18.38 14.18
N ALA A 85 2.32 -17.66 13.44
CA ALA A 85 2.12 -17.83 12.01
C ALA A 85 2.28 -16.48 11.31
N ALA A 86 2.67 -16.48 10.03
CA ALA A 86 2.84 -15.25 9.29
C ALA A 86 2.43 -15.36 7.82
N ALA A 87 1.93 -14.25 7.31
CA ALA A 87 1.66 -14.04 5.89
C ALA A 87 2.51 -12.88 5.38
N TYR A 88 3.30 -13.12 4.34
CA TYR A 88 4.14 -12.12 3.69
C TYR A 88 3.57 -11.82 2.30
N ARG A 89 3.31 -10.57 2.01
CA ARG A 89 2.92 -10.10 0.67
C ARG A 89 4.00 -9.19 0.13
N ARG A 90 4.53 -9.52 -1.04
CA ARG A 90 5.51 -8.67 -1.71
C ARG A 90 4.85 -7.37 -2.17
N VAL A 91 5.50 -6.25 -1.92
CA VAL A 91 5.09 -4.94 -2.41
C VAL A 91 5.78 -4.71 -3.76
N GLU A 92 5.01 -4.31 -4.77
CA GLU A 92 5.56 -4.06 -6.09
C GLU A 92 6.40 -2.78 -6.12
N THR A 93 7.58 -2.87 -6.71
CA THR A 93 8.49 -1.74 -6.90
C THR A 93 8.47 -1.20 -8.34
N GLN A 94 7.96 -2.01 -9.29
CA GLN A 94 7.82 -1.59 -10.67
C GLN A 94 6.43 -1.02 -10.91
N ILE A 95 6.35 0.29 -11.10
CA ILE A 95 5.11 0.98 -11.40
C ILE A 95 4.89 0.91 -12.90
N PRO A 96 3.78 0.32 -13.38
CA PRO A 96 3.47 0.27 -14.81
C PRO A 96 3.31 1.67 -15.38
N ARG A 97 3.77 1.89 -16.61
CA ARG A 97 3.55 3.17 -17.29
C ARG A 97 2.09 3.29 -17.75
N PRO A 98 1.54 4.53 -17.84
CA PRO A 98 0.17 4.77 -18.26
C PRO A 98 -0.21 4.12 -19.61
N ASP A 99 0.74 4.13 -20.58
CA ASP A 99 0.55 3.52 -21.90
C ASP A 99 0.38 2.01 -21.83
N GLN A 100 1.09 1.34 -20.91
CA GLN A 100 0.96 -0.10 -20.67
C GLN A 100 -0.40 -0.49 -20.06
N LEU A 101 -1.00 0.44 -19.33
CA LEU A 101 -2.31 0.28 -18.69
C LEU A 101 -3.47 0.71 -19.59
N GLY A 102 -3.19 1.28 -20.77
CA GLY A 102 -4.20 1.80 -21.66
C GLY A 102 -4.94 3.04 -21.12
N ILE A 103 -4.30 3.80 -20.24
CA ILE A 103 -4.90 5.01 -19.65
C ILE A 103 -4.91 6.11 -20.73
N PRO A 104 -6.08 6.72 -21.04
CA PRO A 104 -6.14 7.82 -22.00
C PRO A 104 -5.24 8.99 -21.60
N ARG A 105 -4.62 9.62 -22.60
CA ARG A 105 -3.69 10.73 -22.36
C ARG A 105 -4.30 11.87 -21.58
N GLU A 106 -5.55 12.19 -21.83
CA GLU A 106 -6.31 13.25 -21.14
C GLU A 106 -6.43 12.98 -19.64
N VAL A 107 -6.57 11.71 -19.27
CA VAL A 107 -6.63 11.28 -17.86
C VAL A 107 -5.24 11.35 -17.23
N VAL A 108 -4.21 10.90 -17.96
CA VAL A 108 -2.82 11.01 -17.47
C VAL A 108 -2.45 12.46 -17.23
N GLU A 109 -2.77 13.38 -18.15
CA GLU A 109 -2.44 14.80 -18.07
C GLU A 109 -3.11 15.55 -16.90
N LEU A 110 -4.01 14.90 -16.14
CA LEU A 110 -4.62 15.48 -14.93
C LEU A 110 -3.58 15.83 -13.87
N TYR A 111 -2.43 15.15 -13.84
CA TYR A 111 -1.35 15.49 -12.91
C TYR A 111 -0.79 16.91 -13.09
N LYS A 112 -1.03 17.55 -14.24
CA LYS A 112 -0.60 18.94 -14.52
C LYS A 112 -1.54 20.00 -13.96
N ARG A 113 -2.69 19.59 -13.42
CA ARG A 113 -3.62 20.55 -12.78
C ARG A 113 -2.98 21.12 -11.53
N LYS A 114 -3.21 22.39 -11.28
CA LYS A 114 -2.64 23.07 -10.11
C LYS A 114 -3.42 22.77 -8.83
N ARG A 115 -4.72 22.46 -8.94
CA ARG A 115 -5.60 22.13 -7.84
C ARG A 115 -6.83 21.38 -8.33
N GLY A 116 -7.54 20.77 -7.41
CA GLY A 116 -8.80 20.07 -7.65
C GLY A 116 -8.79 18.66 -7.09
N LEU A 117 -9.92 17.99 -7.17
CA LEU A 117 -10.11 16.61 -6.71
C LEU A 117 -10.32 15.69 -7.90
N VAL A 118 -9.48 14.65 -8.00
CA VAL A 118 -9.58 13.59 -9.00
C VAL A 118 -9.93 12.28 -8.29
N LEU A 119 -11.06 11.69 -8.67
CA LEU A 119 -11.56 10.44 -8.07
C LEU A 119 -11.49 9.29 -9.06
N VAL A 120 -10.87 8.19 -8.63
CA VAL A 120 -10.88 6.91 -9.34
C VAL A 120 -11.79 5.95 -8.62
N THR A 121 -12.86 5.51 -9.29
CA THR A 121 -13.88 4.66 -8.71
C THR A 121 -13.94 3.30 -9.39
N GLY A 122 -14.44 2.30 -8.69
CA GLY A 122 -14.59 0.94 -9.22
C GLY A 122 -14.49 -0.13 -8.14
N PRO A 123 -14.80 -1.39 -8.46
CA PRO A 123 -14.71 -2.50 -7.51
C PRO A 123 -13.27 -2.79 -7.10
N THR A 124 -13.10 -3.59 -6.05
CA THR A 124 -11.77 -4.09 -5.64
C THR A 124 -11.15 -4.89 -6.78
N GLY A 125 -9.83 -4.70 -7.00
CA GLY A 125 -9.10 -5.39 -8.05
C GLY A 125 -9.30 -4.81 -9.47
N SER A 126 -10.01 -3.68 -9.64
CA SER A 126 -10.20 -3.03 -10.94
C SER A 126 -9.00 -2.20 -11.41
N GLY A 127 -7.92 -2.14 -10.63
CA GLY A 127 -6.70 -1.41 -10.98
C GLY A 127 -6.68 0.06 -10.53
N LYS A 128 -7.55 0.47 -9.60
CA LYS A 128 -7.59 1.87 -9.09
C LYS A 128 -6.23 2.34 -8.56
N SER A 129 -5.64 1.60 -7.62
CA SER A 129 -4.34 1.94 -7.02
C SER A 129 -3.22 1.92 -8.07
N THR A 130 -3.23 0.94 -8.97
CA THR A 130 -2.25 0.86 -10.07
C THR A 130 -2.35 2.06 -11.01
N THR A 131 -3.57 2.49 -11.35
CA THR A 131 -3.82 3.67 -12.17
C THR A 131 -3.29 4.94 -11.50
N LEU A 132 -3.62 5.13 -10.21
CA LEU A 132 -3.15 6.28 -9.44
C LEU A 132 -1.64 6.27 -9.27
N ALA A 133 -1.03 5.13 -8.92
CA ALA A 133 0.42 5.01 -8.82
C ALA A 133 1.12 5.37 -10.14
N SER A 134 0.57 4.94 -11.27
CA SER A 134 1.08 5.26 -12.61
C SER A 134 1.02 6.77 -12.91
N ILE A 135 -0.07 7.45 -12.55
CA ILE A 135 -0.24 8.90 -12.74
C ILE A 135 0.69 9.67 -11.80
N ILE A 136 0.78 9.27 -10.53
CA ILE A 136 1.69 9.88 -9.54
C ILE A 136 3.15 9.71 -9.96
N ASN A 137 3.53 8.52 -10.46
CA ASN A 137 4.88 8.32 -10.98
C ASN A 137 5.16 9.23 -12.19
N LYS A 138 4.16 9.47 -13.04
CA LYS A 138 4.27 10.40 -14.17
C LYS A 138 4.45 11.84 -13.71
N ALA A 139 3.78 12.26 -12.63
CA ALA A 139 4.01 13.55 -11.97
C ALA A 139 5.45 13.63 -11.45
N ASN A 140 5.90 12.62 -10.71
CA ASN A 140 7.25 12.52 -10.14
C ASN A 140 8.37 12.62 -11.20
N GLU A 141 8.16 12.07 -12.40
CA GLU A 141 9.11 12.14 -13.51
C GLU A 141 9.18 13.53 -14.18
N ASN A 142 8.12 14.32 -14.11
CA ASN A 142 7.97 15.51 -14.95
C ASN A 142 7.89 16.84 -14.20
N LEU A 143 7.42 16.82 -12.94
CA LEU A 143 7.24 18.01 -12.11
C LEU A 143 8.33 18.08 -11.02
N THR A 144 8.57 19.29 -10.53
CA THR A 144 9.49 19.56 -9.39
C THR A 144 8.70 19.80 -8.11
N ASP A 145 7.55 19.16 -8.00
CA ASP A 145 6.54 19.36 -6.97
C ASP A 145 6.82 18.49 -5.74
N HIS A 146 6.18 18.82 -4.62
CA HIS A 146 6.13 17.97 -3.44
C HIS A 146 4.87 17.10 -3.48
N ILE A 147 5.05 15.79 -3.52
CA ILE A 147 3.98 14.80 -3.59
C ILE A 147 3.91 14.06 -2.26
N ILE A 148 2.75 14.03 -1.63
CA ILE A 148 2.51 13.24 -0.43
C ILE A 148 1.49 12.15 -0.75
N THR A 149 1.80 10.90 -0.40
CA THR A 149 0.85 9.81 -0.48
C THR A 149 0.50 9.30 0.91
N LEU A 150 -0.79 9.05 1.13
CA LEU A 150 -1.37 8.50 2.35
C LEU A 150 -2.06 7.20 1.95
N GLU A 151 -1.57 6.06 2.42
CA GLU A 151 -1.97 4.74 1.92
C GLU A 151 -2.20 3.73 3.06
N ASP A 152 -3.03 2.72 2.82
CA ASP A 152 -3.31 1.63 3.78
C ASP A 152 -3.54 0.30 3.03
N PRO A 153 -2.45 -0.42 2.74
CA PRO A 153 -1.04 -0.08 2.85
C PRO A 153 -0.48 0.59 1.60
N ILE A 154 0.83 0.91 1.63
CA ILE A 154 1.59 1.29 0.42
C ILE A 154 1.65 0.08 -0.52
N GLU A 155 1.06 0.22 -1.73
CA GLU A 155 1.06 -0.84 -2.75
C GLU A 155 2.23 -0.73 -3.74
N TYR A 156 2.73 0.49 -3.98
CA TYR A 156 3.85 0.76 -4.87
C TYR A 156 4.84 1.72 -4.22
N ILE A 157 6.13 1.45 -4.37
CA ILE A 157 7.17 2.36 -3.87
C ILE A 157 7.56 3.36 -4.95
N HIS A 158 7.41 4.64 -4.64
CA HIS A 158 7.88 5.74 -5.46
C HIS A 158 9.27 6.18 -4.98
N HIS A 159 10.24 6.14 -5.88
CA HIS A 159 11.55 6.75 -5.62
C HIS A 159 11.50 8.24 -6.02
N HIS A 160 12.18 9.09 -5.27
CA HIS A 160 12.33 10.50 -5.66
C HIS A 160 12.96 10.59 -7.06
N ASN A 161 12.38 11.44 -7.91
CA ASN A 161 12.95 11.76 -9.23
C ASN A 161 13.06 13.27 -9.35
N LYS A 162 12.27 13.94 -10.19
CA LYS A 162 12.21 15.40 -10.21
C LYS A 162 11.42 15.94 -9.03
N ALA A 163 10.36 15.25 -8.64
CA ALA A 163 9.57 15.56 -7.47
C ALA A 163 10.16 14.93 -6.20
N ILE A 164 9.78 15.50 -5.05
CA ILE A 164 9.95 14.86 -3.76
C ILE A 164 8.68 14.05 -3.49
N VAL A 165 8.80 12.76 -3.21
CA VAL A 165 7.65 11.91 -2.89
C VAL A 165 7.77 11.38 -1.47
N ASN A 166 6.88 11.80 -0.59
CA ASN A 166 6.76 11.28 0.77
C ASN A 166 5.55 10.35 0.86
N GLN A 167 5.80 9.08 1.15
CA GLN A 167 4.76 8.06 1.31
C GLN A 167 4.58 7.75 2.79
N ARG A 168 3.33 7.80 3.27
CA ARG A 168 2.98 7.53 4.66
C ARG A 168 1.92 6.44 4.73
N GLU A 169 2.20 5.39 5.49
CA GLU A 169 1.32 4.25 5.68
C GLU A 169 0.49 4.41 6.95
N VAL A 170 -0.83 4.24 6.84
CA VAL A 170 -1.74 4.23 7.99
C VAL A 170 -1.45 3.03 8.88
N GLY A 171 -1.44 3.23 10.19
CA GLY A 171 -1.07 2.21 11.17
C GLY A 171 0.44 2.07 11.40
N MET A 172 1.28 2.60 10.50
CA MET A 172 2.74 2.59 10.61
C MET A 172 3.32 3.99 10.87
N ASP A 173 3.05 4.92 9.97
CA ASP A 173 3.60 6.27 9.97
C ASP A 173 2.58 7.30 10.48
N THR A 174 1.31 6.93 10.49
CA THR A 174 0.19 7.76 10.94
C THR A 174 -0.95 6.90 11.50
N LEU A 175 -1.79 7.50 12.34
CA LEU A 175 -2.87 6.78 13.01
C LEU A 175 -4.12 6.60 12.12
N SER A 176 -4.38 7.53 11.19
CA SER A 176 -5.54 7.48 10.31
C SER A 176 -5.35 8.39 9.10
N TYR A 177 -6.17 8.20 8.06
CA TYR A 177 -6.19 9.08 6.89
C TYR A 177 -6.49 10.54 7.28
N ALA A 178 -7.47 10.79 8.14
CA ALA A 178 -7.84 12.12 8.57
C ALA A 178 -6.69 12.85 9.29
N ASN A 179 -5.98 12.13 10.20
CA ASN A 179 -4.81 12.68 10.89
C ASN A 179 -3.67 12.97 9.92
N ALA A 180 -3.40 12.03 9.01
CA ALA A 180 -2.34 12.17 8.02
C ALA A 180 -2.60 13.34 7.07
N LEU A 181 -3.82 13.47 6.58
CA LEU A 181 -4.19 14.52 5.64
C LEU A 181 -4.13 15.92 6.29
N ARG A 182 -4.61 16.07 7.54
CA ARG A 182 -4.43 17.32 8.29
C ARG A 182 -2.98 17.68 8.52
N ALA A 183 -2.11 16.70 8.73
CA ALA A 183 -0.67 16.92 8.87
C ALA A 183 -0.06 17.33 7.53
N ALA A 184 -0.38 16.62 6.46
CA ALA A 184 0.10 16.86 5.11
C ALA A 184 -0.13 18.30 4.64
N LEU A 185 -1.28 18.90 4.95
CA LEU A 185 -1.60 20.30 4.62
C LEU A 185 -0.63 21.33 5.25
N ARG A 186 0.21 20.93 6.21
CA ARG A 186 1.25 21.78 6.81
C ARG A 186 2.65 21.46 6.30
N GLU A 187 2.75 20.52 5.37
CA GLU A 187 4.00 20.05 4.79
C GLU A 187 4.26 20.64 3.40
N ASP A 188 3.46 21.66 3.01
CA ASP A 188 3.53 22.37 1.73
C ASP A 188 3.50 21.42 0.50
N PRO A 189 2.46 20.57 0.38
CA PRO A 189 2.35 19.66 -0.75
C PRO A 189 1.68 20.35 -1.95
N ASP A 190 2.15 20.03 -3.15
CA ASP A 190 1.47 20.39 -4.40
C ASP A 190 0.42 19.32 -4.77
N ILE A 191 0.79 18.04 -4.57
CA ILE A 191 -0.04 16.89 -4.92
C ILE A 191 -0.20 15.99 -3.69
N ILE A 192 -1.43 15.60 -3.41
CA ILE A 192 -1.77 14.67 -2.32
C ILE A 192 -2.50 13.47 -2.92
N LEU A 193 -2.01 12.25 -2.67
CA LEU A 193 -2.73 11.01 -2.91
C LEU A 193 -3.32 10.51 -1.59
N VAL A 194 -4.64 10.42 -1.51
CA VAL A 194 -5.34 9.73 -0.43
C VAL A 194 -5.79 8.38 -0.96
N GLY A 195 -5.18 7.29 -0.51
CA GLY A 195 -5.38 5.94 -1.05
C GLY A 195 -6.85 5.56 -1.15
N GLU A 196 -7.63 5.88 -0.11
CA GLU A 196 -9.08 5.75 -0.12
C GLU A 196 -9.74 6.73 0.87
N MET A 197 -10.97 7.12 0.57
CA MET A 197 -11.82 7.92 1.46
C MET A 197 -13.00 7.07 1.92
N ARG A 198 -13.03 6.71 3.20
CA ARG A 198 -14.07 5.87 3.81
C ARG A 198 -14.98 6.59 4.77
N ASP A 199 -14.56 7.74 5.28
CA ASP A 199 -15.27 8.49 6.31
C ASP A 199 -15.46 9.95 5.91
N LEU A 200 -16.49 10.59 6.49
CA LEU A 200 -16.86 11.96 6.19
C LEU A 200 -15.77 12.98 6.53
N GLU A 201 -14.95 12.71 7.56
CA GLU A 201 -13.88 13.61 7.97
C GLU A 201 -12.78 13.65 6.92
N THR A 202 -12.34 12.49 6.44
CA THR A 202 -11.34 12.36 5.36
C THR A 202 -11.86 12.99 4.07
N ILE A 203 -13.13 12.74 3.69
CA ILE A 203 -13.76 13.31 2.50
C ILE A 203 -13.81 14.84 2.59
N SER A 204 -14.30 15.39 3.70
CA SER A 204 -14.40 16.84 3.90
C SER A 204 -13.04 17.53 3.86
N THR A 205 -12.03 16.92 4.49
CA THR A 205 -10.67 17.45 4.50
C THR A 205 -10.04 17.40 3.10
N ALA A 206 -10.27 16.35 2.34
CA ALA A 206 -9.78 16.22 0.96
C ALA A 206 -10.41 17.25 0.02
N ILE A 207 -11.71 17.51 0.15
CA ILE A 207 -12.41 18.55 -0.60
C ILE A 207 -11.83 19.92 -0.25
N THR A 208 -11.68 20.22 1.03
CA THR A 208 -11.08 21.49 1.49
C THR A 208 -9.67 21.67 0.94
N ALA A 209 -8.84 20.63 0.96
CA ALA A 209 -7.49 20.66 0.37
C ALA A 209 -7.54 21.01 -1.12
N ALA A 210 -8.44 20.37 -1.87
CA ALA A 210 -8.61 20.61 -3.30
C ALA A 210 -9.09 22.04 -3.62
N GLU A 211 -9.94 22.62 -2.76
CA GLU A 211 -10.42 24.01 -2.89
C GLU A 211 -9.33 25.03 -2.53
N THR A 212 -8.46 24.69 -1.57
CA THR A 212 -7.44 25.61 -1.02
C THR A 212 -6.11 25.59 -1.76
N GLY A 213 -6.03 24.92 -2.91
CA GLY A 213 -4.87 25.04 -3.80
C GLY A 213 -4.10 23.77 -4.11
N HIS A 214 -4.49 22.63 -3.53
CA HIS A 214 -3.81 21.36 -3.72
C HIS A 214 -4.46 20.50 -4.80
N LEU A 215 -3.68 19.72 -5.53
CA LEU A 215 -4.20 18.68 -6.41
C LEU A 215 -4.35 17.38 -5.62
N VAL A 216 -5.58 16.93 -5.40
CA VAL A 216 -5.88 15.73 -4.60
C VAL A 216 -6.33 14.60 -5.50
N PHE A 217 -5.69 13.46 -5.39
CA PHE A 217 -6.09 12.19 -6.01
C PHE A 217 -6.62 11.26 -4.94
N SER A 218 -7.71 10.55 -5.20
CA SER A 218 -8.21 9.55 -4.26
C SER A 218 -9.02 8.45 -4.93
N THR A 219 -9.29 7.38 -4.17
CA THR A 219 -10.26 6.36 -4.55
C THR A 219 -11.53 6.45 -3.72
N LEU A 220 -12.64 6.07 -4.33
CA LEU A 220 -13.91 5.83 -3.65
C LEU A 220 -14.39 4.42 -3.97
N HIS A 221 -14.74 3.67 -2.94
CA HIS A 221 -15.46 2.43 -3.07
C HIS A 221 -16.97 2.72 -3.14
N LEU A 222 -17.51 2.70 -4.35
CA LEU A 222 -18.97 2.78 -4.54
C LEU A 222 -19.53 1.37 -4.33
N SER A 223 -20.04 1.11 -3.13
CA SER A 223 -20.85 -0.08 -2.87
C SER A 223 -22.27 0.19 -3.38
N LEU A 224 -22.71 -0.58 -4.38
CA LEU A 224 -24.09 -0.50 -4.91
C LEU A 224 -25.15 -1.05 -3.94
N ILE A 225 -24.76 -1.40 -2.69
CA ILE A 225 -25.66 -2.04 -1.72
C ILE A 225 -26.71 -1.07 -1.17
N HIS A 226 -26.56 0.25 -1.37
CA HIS A 226 -27.45 1.26 -0.82
C HIS A 226 -28.29 2.02 -1.86
N ILE A 227 -28.41 1.47 -3.05
CA ILE A 227 -29.40 1.90 -4.04
C ILE A 227 -30.61 0.94 -3.98
#